data_b564ba01f01c87be9aea395f8b52c0ba
#
_entry.id   b564ba01f01c87be9aea395f8b52c0ba
#
_cell.length_a   1.000
_cell.length_b   1.000
_cell.length_c   1.000
_cell.angle_alpha   90.00
_cell.angle_beta   90.00
_cell.angle_gamma   90.00
#
_symmetry.space_group_name_H-M   'P 1'
#
loop_
_entity.id
_entity.type
_entity.pdbx_description
1 polymer ?
#
loop_
_entity_poly.entity_id
_entity_poly.type
_entity_poly.pdbx_seq_one_letter_code
_entity_poly.pdbx_strand_id
1 'polypeptide(L)'
;MLTIQEIKKAKAGDKPRKLYDRDGLYLVVTPAGGKLWRGKYRVNGREKTLSLGPYPKIGLAEARTRWSAAREQDDPSATKRAEKRSANSSTPTFLAVAKEWHTRQTPGWTRKHASQVWRSLEIDILPALGPRPIDEIEPREIMALIETIEDRGAGEIATRVLQRVRAVFSRAVALGYREVNPAGELHNHLKPRQKGQQTALAAAELPAFLHALETYSGDPATRLGLRLLILTLARTSEVRESKWAEFDRVEGVWTVPGERMKNRREHRVPLSQQALATLEELHKVSG
;
A
#
# COMPACT_ATOMS: atom_id res chain seq x y z
N MET A 1 34.21 -10.90 19.57
CA MET A 1 33.88 -10.22 18.29
C MET A 1 35.04 -10.39 17.34
N LEU A 2 34.79 -10.73 16.11
CA LEU A 2 35.80 -10.93 15.09
C LEU A 2 36.45 -9.60 14.68
N THR A 3 37.75 -9.61 14.46
CA THR A 3 38.53 -8.43 14.05
C THR A 3 39.08 -8.59 12.63
N ILE A 4 39.39 -7.48 11.98
CA ILE A 4 39.96 -7.48 10.62
C ILE A 4 41.33 -8.20 10.60
N GLN A 5 42.09 -8.09 11.69
CA GLN A 5 43.40 -8.76 11.79
C GLN A 5 43.25 -10.29 11.85
N GLU A 6 42.27 -10.79 12.62
CA GLU A 6 41.97 -12.23 12.68
C GLU A 6 41.50 -12.76 11.33
N ILE A 7 40.66 -12.00 10.61
CA ILE A 7 40.20 -12.37 9.27
C ILE A 7 41.38 -12.46 8.30
N LYS A 8 42.32 -11.48 8.32
CA LYS A 8 43.49 -11.47 7.44
C LYS A 8 44.43 -12.63 7.77
N LYS A 9 44.68 -12.90 9.07
CA LYS A 9 45.58 -13.97 9.55
C LYS A 9 45.01 -15.39 9.36
N ALA A 10 43.71 -15.53 9.15
CA ALA A 10 43.05 -16.83 9.00
C ALA A 10 43.55 -17.53 7.71
N LYS A 11 44.26 -18.64 7.88
CA LYS A 11 44.77 -19.50 6.80
C LYS A 11 43.82 -20.68 6.57
N ALA A 12 43.87 -21.20 5.33
CA ALA A 12 43.20 -22.44 4.96
C ALA A 12 43.81 -23.62 5.74
N GLY A 13 42.98 -24.62 6.03
CA GLY A 13 43.37 -25.90 6.63
C GLY A 13 42.64 -27.02 5.88
N ASP A 14 42.90 -28.27 6.27
CA ASP A 14 42.31 -29.45 5.60
C ASP A 14 40.77 -29.52 5.66
N LYS A 15 40.18 -28.82 6.65
CA LYS A 15 38.75 -28.74 6.82
C LYS A 15 38.27 -27.28 6.87
N PRO A 16 37.00 -26.98 6.45
CA PRO A 16 36.46 -25.63 6.56
C PRO A 16 36.47 -25.15 8.03
N ARG A 17 37.05 -23.98 8.26
CA ARG A 17 37.13 -23.35 9.60
C ARG A 17 36.12 -22.22 9.71
N LYS A 18 35.38 -22.18 10.83
CA LYS A 18 34.41 -21.10 11.15
C LYS A 18 35.00 -20.13 12.15
N LEU A 19 34.96 -18.85 11.83
CA LEU A 19 35.32 -17.75 12.73
C LEU A 19 34.04 -17.00 13.08
N TYR A 20 33.61 -17.13 14.30
CA TYR A 20 32.33 -16.55 14.75
C TYR A 20 32.50 -15.09 15.13
N ASP A 21 31.53 -14.27 14.74
CA ASP A 21 31.34 -12.88 15.17
C ASP A 21 30.17 -12.82 16.17
N ARG A 22 29.37 -11.78 16.15
CA ARG A 22 28.18 -11.58 16.99
C ARG A 22 26.91 -12.02 16.27
N ASP A 23 25.86 -12.28 17.04
CA ASP A 23 24.48 -12.47 16.55
C ASP A 23 24.29 -13.58 15.49
N GLY A 24 25.13 -14.61 15.52
CA GLY A 24 25.06 -15.71 14.54
C GLY A 24 25.79 -15.45 13.22
N LEU A 25 26.46 -14.28 13.06
CA LEU A 25 27.35 -14.00 11.93
C LEU A 25 28.67 -14.76 12.09
N TYR A 26 29.18 -15.34 11.02
CA TYR A 26 30.49 -16.01 11.00
C TYR A 26 31.13 -16.00 9.62
N LEU A 27 32.44 -16.10 9.60
CA LEU A 27 33.25 -16.27 8.38
C LEU A 27 33.66 -17.72 8.25
N VAL A 28 33.42 -18.32 7.10
CA VAL A 28 33.93 -19.66 6.74
C VAL A 28 35.18 -19.49 5.91
N VAL A 29 36.29 -20.06 6.39
CA VAL A 29 37.52 -20.22 5.61
C VAL A 29 37.51 -21.61 5.00
N THR A 30 37.46 -21.71 3.67
CA THR A 30 37.43 -22.98 2.97
C THR A 30 38.82 -23.57 2.81
N PRO A 31 38.98 -24.90 2.57
CA PRO A 31 40.27 -25.52 2.33
C PRO A 31 41.01 -24.92 1.10
N ALA A 32 40.26 -24.42 0.12
CA ALA A 32 40.80 -23.72 -1.02
C ALA A 32 41.24 -22.26 -0.74
N GLY A 33 41.22 -21.80 0.53
CA GLY A 33 41.59 -20.45 0.93
C GLY A 33 40.51 -19.39 0.76
N GLY A 34 39.34 -19.71 0.22
CA GLY A 34 38.21 -18.80 0.08
C GLY A 34 37.62 -18.45 1.45
N LYS A 35 37.21 -17.19 1.59
CA LYS A 35 36.59 -16.68 2.83
C LYS A 35 35.17 -16.20 2.52
N LEU A 36 34.16 -16.80 3.18
CA LEU A 36 32.73 -16.56 2.89
C LEU A 36 31.98 -16.17 4.15
N TRP A 37 31.28 -15.02 4.10
CA TRP A 37 30.40 -14.58 5.17
C TRP A 37 29.09 -15.37 5.19
N ARG A 38 28.70 -15.85 6.34
CA ARG A 38 27.45 -16.57 6.57
C ARG A 38 26.81 -16.12 7.87
N GLY A 39 25.49 -16.16 7.93
CA GLY A 39 24.70 -15.90 9.14
C GLY A 39 23.78 -17.08 9.44
N LYS A 40 23.69 -17.46 10.73
CA LYS A 40 22.77 -18.49 11.23
C LYS A 40 21.52 -17.84 11.81
N TYR A 41 20.35 -18.35 11.45
CA TYR A 41 19.06 -17.92 11.97
C TYR A 41 18.09 -19.09 12.07
N ARG A 42 16.94 -18.91 12.75
CA ARG A 42 15.92 -19.94 12.91
C ARG A 42 14.61 -19.49 12.29
N VAL A 43 13.95 -20.40 11.57
CA VAL A 43 12.59 -20.23 11.04
C VAL A 43 11.79 -21.45 11.43
N ASN A 44 10.66 -21.26 12.11
CA ASN A 44 9.78 -22.32 12.57
C ASN A 44 10.55 -23.43 13.33
N GLY A 45 11.46 -23.02 14.23
CA GLY A 45 12.28 -23.92 15.04
C GLY A 45 13.47 -24.59 14.32
N ARG A 46 13.58 -24.47 13.00
CA ARG A 46 14.66 -25.06 12.20
C ARG A 46 15.80 -24.06 11.96
N GLU A 47 17.05 -24.51 12.14
CA GLU A 47 18.23 -23.71 11.87
C GLU A 47 18.47 -23.61 10.34
N LYS A 48 18.65 -22.40 9.86
CA LYS A 48 19.01 -22.08 8.47
C LYS A 48 20.27 -21.24 8.40
N THR A 49 20.92 -21.22 7.25
CA THR A 49 22.12 -20.44 7.01
C THR A 49 21.95 -19.55 5.77
N LEU A 50 22.21 -18.25 5.93
CA LEU A 50 22.24 -17.28 4.84
C LEU A 50 23.68 -17.03 4.41
N SER A 51 23.96 -17.06 3.09
CA SER A 51 25.24 -16.63 2.53
C SER A 51 25.19 -15.13 2.19
N LEU A 52 26.11 -14.36 2.78
CA LEU A 52 26.19 -12.90 2.61
C LEU A 52 27.17 -12.48 1.51
N GLY A 53 28.15 -13.34 1.19
CA GLY A 53 29.11 -13.14 0.11
C GLY A 53 30.57 -13.32 0.52
N PRO A 54 31.52 -13.19 -0.44
CA PRO A 54 32.93 -13.45 -0.19
C PRO A 54 33.65 -12.24 0.40
N TYR A 55 34.61 -12.50 1.30
CA TYR A 55 35.64 -11.56 1.69
C TYR A 55 36.81 -11.66 0.68
N PRO A 56 37.49 -10.56 0.25
CA PRO A 56 37.39 -9.21 0.76
C PRO A 56 36.31 -8.33 0.07
N LYS A 57 35.58 -8.85 -0.93
CA LYS A 57 34.54 -8.07 -1.65
C LYS A 57 33.51 -7.48 -0.68
N ILE A 58 33.18 -8.22 0.39
CA ILE A 58 32.35 -7.74 1.49
C ILE A 58 33.24 -7.68 2.73
N GLY A 59 33.46 -6.46 3.22
CA GLY A 59 34.23 -6.21 4.45
C GLY A 59 33.44 -6.59 5.72
N LEU A 60 34.11 -6.61 6.89
CA LEU A 60 33.49 -6.96 8.17
C LEU A 60 32.32 -6.02 8.55
N ALA A 61 32.49 -4.71 8.36
CA ALA A 61 31.44 -3.73 8.67
C ALA A 61 30.22 -3.95 7.80
N GLU A 62 30.42 -4.12 6.50
CA GLU A 62 29.35 -4.37 5.54
C GLU A 62 28.66 -5.71 5.78
N ALA A 63 29.40 -6.77 6.15
CA ALA A 63 28.82 -8.05 6.52
C ALA A 63 27.90 -7.94 7.74
N ARG A 64 28.27 -7.13 8.75
CA ARG A 64 27.45 -6.84 9.93
C ARG A 64 26.16 -6.09 9.56
N THR A 65 26.25 -5.05 8.73
CA THR A 65 25.10 -4.29 8.27
C THR A 65 24.14 -5.18 7.45
N ARG A 66 24.65 -5.96 6.51
CA ARG A 66 23.83 -6.90 5.71
C ARG A 66 23.18 -7.97 6.56
N TRP A 67 23.88 -8.42 7.59
CA TRP A 67 23.36 -9.43 8.51
C TRP A 67 22.27 -8.86 9.42
N SER A 68 22.45 -7.65 9.96
CA SER A 68 21.42 -6.96 10.73
C SER A 68 20.14 -6.79 9.94
N ALA A 69 20.22 -6.24 8.72
CA ALA A 69 19.07 -6.08 7.83
C ALA A 69 18.41 -7.43 7.47
N ALA A 70 19.18 -8.49 7.30
CA ALA A 70 18.64 -9.81 7.00
C ALA A 70 17.88 -10.41 8.19
N ARG A 71 18.28 -10.14 9.43
CA ARG A 71 17.60 -10.65 10.65
C ARG A 71 16.23 -10.05 10.89
N GLU A 72 15.94 -8.90 10.31
CA GLU A 72 14.62 -8.26 10.37
C GLU A 72 13.58 -8.93 9.45
N GLN A 73 14.01 -9.86 8.60
CA GLN A 73 13.14 -10.61 7.69
C GLN A 73 12.79 -11.99 8.25
N ASP A 74 11.58 -12.45 8.02
CA ASP A 74 11.10 -13.76 8.50
C ASP A 74 11.90 -14.95 7.92
N ASP A 75 12.23 -14.93 6.61
CA ASP A 75 13.12 -15.91 5.97
C ASP A 75 14.04 -15.27 4.91
N PRO A 76 15.20 -14.72 5.32
CA PRO A 76 16.14 -14.05 4.41
C PRO A 76 16.68 -14.93 3.28
N SER A 77 16.72 -16.26 3.48
CA SER A 77 17.16 -17.20 2.44
C SER A 77 16.12 -17.43 1.36
N ALA A 78 14.83 -17.37 1.73
CA ALA A 78 13.74 -17.48 0.77
C ALA A 78 13.69 -16.22 -0.11
N THR A 79 13.79 -15.05 0.49
CA THR A 79 13.87 -13.76 -0.21
C THR A 79 15.02 -13.73 -1.21
N LYS A 80 16.24 -14.08 -0.76
CA LYS A 80 17.42 -14.10 -1.65
C LYS A 80 17.34 -15.15 -2.75
N ARG A 81 16.67 -16.29 -2.53
CA ARG A 81 16.41 -17.29 -3.57
C ARG A 81 15.43 -16.79 -4.60
N ALA A 82 14.36 -16.11 -4.15
CA ALA A 82 13.39 -15.49 -5.05
C ALA A 82 14.04 -14.41 -5.92
N GLU A 83 14.85 -13.51 -5.33
CA GLU A 83 15.61 -12.50 -6.07
C GLU A 83 16.57 -13.12 -7.11
N LYS A 84 17.29 -14.19 -6.74
CA LYS A 84 18.19 -14.87 -7.66
C LYS A 84 17.45 -15.61 -8.79
N ARG A 85 16.28 -16.17 -8.51
CA ARG A 85 15.40 -16.79 -9.52
C ARG A 85 14.88 -15.73 -10.49
N SER A 86 14.36 -14.61 -9.96
CA SER A 86 13.89 -13.51 -10.80
C SER A 86 15.00 -12.89 -11.67
N ALA A 87 16.23 -12.83 -11.17
CA ALA A 87 17.39 -12.35 -11.94
C ALA A 87 17.83 -13.32 -13.06
N ASN A 88 17.54 -14.62 -12.92
CA ASN A 88 17.87 -15.65 -13.90
C ASN A 88 16.67 -16.09 -14.78
N SER A 89 15.46 -15.65 -14.47
CA SER A 89 14.24 -15.94 -15.23
C SER A 89 14.04 -14.90 -16.32
N SER A 90 13.67 -15.32 -17.52
CA SER A 90 13.18 -14.44 -18.58
C SER A 90 11.80 -13.82 -18.23
N THR A 91 11.14 -14.35 -17.21
CA THR A 91 9.83 -13.89 -16.74
C THR A 91 9.97 -12.76 -15.72
N PRO A 92 9.27 -11.63 -15.88
CA PRO A 92 9.34 -10.52 -14.96
C PRO A 92 8.75 -10.85 -13.59
N THR A 93 9.17 -10.12 -12.55
CA THR A 93 8.59 -10.23 -11.21
C THR A 93 7.18 -9.64 -11.16
N PHE A 94 6.39 -10.05 -10.16
CA PHE A 94 5.09 -9.42 -9.89
C PHE A 94 5.21 -7.90 -9.73
N LEU A 95 6.24 -7.41 -9.02
CA LEU A 95 6.50 -5.97 -8.85
C LEU A 95 6.72 -5.26 -10.20
N ALA A 96 7.47 -5.87 -11.11
CA ALA A 96 7.74 -5.27 -12.43
C ALA A 96 6.44 -5.11 -13.23
N VAL A 97 5.61 -6.16 -13.27
CA VAL A 97 4.32 -6.13 -13.97
C VAL A 97 3.33 -5.19 -13.28
N ALA A 98 3.30 -5.15 -11.94
CA ALA A 98 2.45 -4.25 -11.18
C ALA A 98 2.79 -2.77 -11.44
N LYS A 99 4.08 -2.41 -11.52
CA LYS A 99 4.54 -1.06 -11.88
C LYS A 99 4.11 -0.69 -13.30
N GLU A 100 4.32 -1.58 -14.26
CA GLU A 100 3.91 -1.34 -15.65
C GLU A 100 2.40 -1.17 -15.75
N TRP A 101 1.63 -2.05 -15.14
CA TRP A 101 0.16 -1.94 -15.09
C TRP A 101 -0.28 -0.62 -14.46
N HIS A 102 0.28 -0.25 -13.31
CA HIS A 102 -0.08 0.98 -12.61
C HIS A 102 0.24 2.22 -13.46
N THR A 103 1.43 2.28 -14.05
CA THR A 103 1.84 3.39 -14.93
C THR A 103 0.89 3.54 -16.12
N ARG A 104 0.48 2.43 -16.72
CA ARG A 104 -0.46 2.41 -17.85
C ARG A 104 -1.86 2.90 -17.46
N GLN A 105 -2.33 2.62 -16.24
CA GLN A 105 -3.64 3.03 -15.76
C GLN A 105 -3.69 4.47 -15.25
N THR A 106 -2.57 4.98 -14.75
CA THR A 106 -2.45 6.31 -14.12
C THR A 106 -3.03 7.47 -14.95
N PRO A 107 -2.90 7.54 -16.29
CA PRO A 107 -3.50 8.64 -17.08
C PRO A 107 -5.02 8.74 -16.96
N GLY A 108 -5.71 7.62 -16.67
CA GLY A 108 -7.16 7.57 -16.48
C GLY A 108 -7.61 7.87 -15.04
N TRP A 109 -6.68 8.05 -14.10
CA TRP A 109 -6.98 8.21 -12.69
C TRP A 109 -6.65 9.61 -12.18
N THR A 110 -7.30 9.99 -11.06
CA THR A 110 -6.82 11.14 -10.29
C THR A 110 -5.52 10.78 -9.56
N ARG A 111 -4.65 11.75 -9.31
CA ARG A 111 -3.39 11.54 -8.57
C ARG A 111 -3.64 10.84 -7.23
N LYS A 112 -4.68 11.25 -6.50
CA LYS A 112 -5.09 10.65 -5.21
C LYS A 112 -5.47 9.17 -5.39
N HIS A 113 -6.24 8.84 -6.41
CA HIS A 113 -6.64 7.46 -6.68
C HIS A 113 -5.44 6.59 -7.06
N ALA A 114 -4.57 7.06 -7.95
CA ALA A 114 -3.35 6.34 -8.33
C ALA A 114 -2.47 6.02 -7.10
N SER A 115 -2.25 7.01 -6.22
CA SER A 115 -1.49 6.80 -4.97
C SER A 115 -2.16 5.79 -4.04
N GLN A 116 -3.49 5.82 -3.90
CA GLN A 116 -4.22 4.86 -3.07
C GLN A 116 -4.15 3.43 -3.62
N VAL A 117 -4.23 3.28 -4.93
CA VAL A 117 -4.08 1.98 -5.60
C VAL A 117 -2.69 1.41 -5.35
N TRP A 118 -1.66 2.20 -5.59
CA TRP A 118 -0.28 1.75 -5.40
C TRP A 118 0.00 1.38 -3.93
N ARG A 119 -0.35 2.27 -3.00
CA ARG A 119 -0.15 2.05 -1.56
C ARG A 119 -0.78 0.76 -1.04
N SER A 120 -1.95 0.38 -1.55
CA SER A 120 -2.59 -0.87 -1.13
C SER A 120 -1.84 -2.12 -1.58
N LEU A 121 -1.18 -2.07 -2.74
CA LEU A 121 -0.30 -3.16 -3.17
C LEU A 121 0.99 -3.18 -2.34
N GLU A 122 1.57 -2.02 -2.05
CA GLU A 122 2.80 -1.91 -1.24
C GLU A 122 2.64 -2.50 0.16
N ILE A 123 1.49 -2.25 0.79
CA ILE A 123 1.26 -2.68 2.18
C ILE A 123 0.95 -4.18 2.24
N ASP A 124 0.07 -4.66 1.38
CA ASP A 124 -0.56 -5.97 1.58
C ASP A 124 0.03 -7.07 0.69
N ILE A 125 0.58 -6.73 -0.50
CA ILE A 125 0.91 -7.73 -1.52
C ILE A 125 2.39 -7.75 -1.88
N LEU A 126 2.98 -6.58 -2.13
CA LEU A 126 4.36 -6.49 -2.60
C LEU A 126 5.41 -7.05 -1.64
N PRO A 127 5.24 -7.00 -0.30
CA PRO A 127 6.20 -7.63 0.61
C PRO A 127 6.35 -9.14 0.39
N ALA A 128 5.27 -9.83 0.05
CA ALA A 128 5.27 -11.27 -0.16
C ALA A 128 5.47 -11.69 -1.63
N LEU A 129 4.72 -11.07 -2.55
CA LEU A 129 4.70 -11.47 -3.96
C LEU A 129 5.60 -10.62 -4.86
N GLY A 130 5.96 -9.40 -4.43
CA GLY A 130 6.70 -8.45 -5.25
C GLY A 130 7.96 -9.00 -5.92
N PRO A 131 8.89 -9.64 -5.18
CA PRO A 131 10.14 -10.15 -5.74
C PRO A 131 9.99 -11.48 -6.51
N ARG A 132 8.79 -12.06 -6.54
CA ARG A 132 8.58 -13.38 -7.17
C ARG A 132 8.35 -13.28 -8.67
N PRO A 133 8.86 -14.23 -9.49
CA PRO A 133 8.46 -14.38 -10.88
C PRO A 133 6.95 -14.54 -10.98
N ILE A 134 6.32 -13.79 -11.92
CA ILE A 134 4.85 -13.72 -11.96
C ILE A 134 4.21 -15.03 -12.41
N ASP A 135 4.93 -15.87 -13.15
CA ASP A 135 4.52 -17.20 -13.60
C ASP A 135 4.55 -18.27 -12.50
N GLU A 136 5.32 -18.06 -11.42
CA GLU A 136 5.45 -19.01 -10.30
C GLU A 136 4.44 -18.78 -9.17
N ILE A 137 3.65 -17.71 -9.20
CA ILE A 137 2.71 -17.38 -8.11
C ILE A 137 1.43 -18.18 -8.23
N GLU A 138 1.10 -18.96 -7.19
CA GLU A 138 -0.05 -19.86 -7.17
C GLU A 138 -1.31 -19.22 -6.56
N PRO A 139 -2.54 -19.64 -6.97
CA PRO A 139 -3.80 -19.12 -6.43
C PRO A 139 -3.88 -19.17 -4.90
N ARG A 140 -3.40 -20.25 -4.30
CA ARG A 140 -3.40 -20.45 -2.83
C ARG A 140 -2.58 -19.41 -2.08
N GLU A 141 -1.49 -18.93 -2.67
CA GLU A 141 -0.62 -17.93 -2.05
C GLU A 141 -1.29 -16.55 -2.05
N ILE A 142 -1.97 -16.23 -3.15
CA ILE A 142 -2.77 -15.00 -3.25
C ILE A 142 -3.90 -15.08 -2.21
N MET A 143 -4.61 -16.21 -2.13
CA MET A 143 -5.74 -16.36 -1.23
C MET A 143 -5.32 -16.23 0.23
N ALA A 144 -4.21 -16.84 0.65
CA ALA A 144 -3.67 -16.72 2.00
C ALA A 144 -3.37 -15.25 2.41
N LEU A 145 -2.87 -14.43 1.48
CA LEU A 145 -2.66 -12.99 1.74
C LEU A 145 -3.99 -12.23 1.86
N ILE A 146 -4.97 -12.56 1.03
CA ILE A 146 -6.31 -11.94 1.09
C ILE A 146 -7.01 -12.31 2.40
N GLU A 147 -6.95 -13.56 2.83
CA GLU A 147 -7.49 -14.03 4.11
C GLU A 147 -6.86 -13.28 5.29
N THR A 148 -5.56 -13.03 5.27
CA THR A 148 -4.88 -12.21 6.28
C THR A 148 -5.47 -10.79 6.37
N ILE A 149 -5.88 -10.20 5.25
CA ILE A 149 -6.54 -8.89 5.23
C ILE A 149 -7.97 -8.99 5.79
N GLU A 150 -8.69 -10.07 5.47
CA GLU A 150 -10.04 -10.31 5.99
C GLU A 150 -10.03 -10.53 7.51
N ASP A 151 -9.07 -11.29 8.02
CA ASP A 151 -8.96 -11.64 9.45
C ASP A 151 -8.70 -10.44 10.36
N ARG A 152 -8.08 -9.38 9.83
CA ARG A 152 -7.98 -8.10 10.56
C ARG A 152 -9.24 -7.21 10.44
N GLY A 153 -10.37 -7.76 9.95
CA GLY A 153 -11.65 -7.05 9.84
C GLY A 153 -11.75 -6.13 8.62
N ALA A 154 -10.81 -6.18 7.68
CA ALA A 154 -10.72 -5.26 6.55
C ALA A 154 -11.25 -5.84 5.22
N GLY A 155 -12.40 -6.54 5.24
CA GLY A 155 -12.97 -7.24 4.09
C GLY A 155 -13.22 -6.38 2.84
N GLU A 156 -13.48 -5.05 3.00
CA GLU A 156 -13.56 -4.15 1.83
C GLU A 156 -12.21 -3.92 1.18
N ILE A 157 -11.17 -3.80 2.00
CA ILE A 157 -9.80 -3.66 1.52
C ILE A 157 -9.39 -4.95 0.83
N ALA A 158 -9.68 -6.13 1.41
CA ALA A 158 -9.43 -7.44 0.81
C ALA A 158 -10.02 -7.54 -0.60
N THR A 159 -11.30 -7.17 -0.76
CA THR A 159 -11.97 -7.17 -2.06
C THR A 159 -11.26 -6.27 -3.07
N ARG A 160 -10.93 -5.04 -2.67
CA ARG A 160 -10.25 -4.06 -3.55
C ARG A 160 -8.83 -4.48 -3.90
N VAL A 161 -8.09 -5.05 -2.95
CA VAL A 161 -6.74 -5.57 -3.16
C VAL A 161 -6.77 -6.74 -4.14
N LEU A 162 -7.70 -7.69 -3.95
CA LEU A 162 -7.86 -8.82 -4.87
C LEU A 162 -8.19 -8.35 -6.30
N GLN A 163 -9.06 -7.35 -6.46
CA GLN A 163 -9.35 -6.76 -7.79
C GLN A 163 -8.08 -6.21 -8.45
N ARG A 164 -7.20 -5.55 -7.69
CA ARG A 164 -5.94 -5.01 -8.21
C ARG A 164 -4.95 -6.11 -8.57
N VAL A 165 -4.80 -7.11 -7.71
CA VAL A 165 -3.98 -8.32 -7.99
C VAL A 165 -4.46 -9.01 -9.26
N ARG A 166 -5.78 -9.22 -9.39
CA ARG A 166 -6.40 -9.76 -10.61
C ARG A 166 -6.06 -8.93 -11.86
N ALA A 167 -6.10 -7.60 -11.77
CA ALA A 167 -5.77 -6.72 -12.89
C ALA A 167 -4.29 -6.80 -13.29
N VAL A 168 -3.37 -6.92 -12.32
CA VAL A 168 -1.94 -7.15 -12.59
C VAL A 168 -1.71 -8.47 -13.29
N PHE A 169 -2.35 -9.57 -12.83
CA PHE A 169 -2.25 -10.86 -13.50
C PHE A 169 -2.92 -10.88 -14.88
N SER A 170 -4.04 -10.17 -15.06
CA SER A 170 -4.63 -9.99 -16.39
C SER A 170 -3.66 -9.30 -17.35
N ARG A 171 -2.88 -8.32 -16.86
CA ARG A 171 -1.82 -7.71 -17.64
C ARG A 171 -0.71 -8.71 -17.99
N ALA A 172 -0.29 -9.55 -17.03
CA ALA A 172 0.69 -10.60 -17.27
C ALA A 172 0.24 -11.59 -18.34
N VAL A 173 -1.02 -12.01 -18.33
CA VAL A 173 -1.62 -12.87 -19.36
C VAL A 173 -1.60 -12.18 -20.72
N ALA A 174 -2.01 -10.92 -20.78
CA ALA A 174 -2.02 -10.15 -22.02
C ALA A 174 -0.61 -9.94 -22.62
N LEU A 175 0.44 -10.00 -21.80
CA LEU A 175 1.85 -9.92 -22.22
C LEU A 175 2.48 -11.29 -22.50
N GLY A 176 1.74 -12.37 -22.33
CA GLY A 176 2.23 -13.73 -22.56
C GLY A 176 3.13 -14.29 -21.45
N TYR A 177 3.21 -13.64 -20.29
CA TYR A 177 3.99 -14.14 -19.15
C TYR A 177 3.29 -15.28 -18.40
N ARG A 178 1.99 -15.44 -18.59
CA ARG A 178 1.16 -16.55 -18.08
C ARG A 178 0.05 -16.87 -19.05
N GLU A 179 -0.41 -18.13 -19.03
CA GLU A 179 -1.57 -18.57 -19.82
C GLU A 179 -2.89 -18.23 -19.13
N VAL A 180 -2.93 -18.36 -17.80
CA VAL A 180 -4.15 -18.19 -16.99
C VAL A 180 -3.91 -17.23 -15.84
N ASN A 181 -4.93 -16.44 -15.52
CA ASN A 181 -4.90 -15.53 -14.37
C ASN A 181 -5.19 -16.31 -13.06
N PRO A 182 -4.22 -16.46 -12.15
CA PRO A 182 -4.39 -17.23 -10.91
C PRO A 182 -5.35 -16.57 -9.92
N ALA A 183 -5.65 -15.27 -10.10
CA ALA A 183 -6.59 -14.53 -9.27
C ALA A 183 -7.99 -14.44 -9.90
N GLY A 184 -8.22 -15.08 -11.06
CA GLY A 184 -9.44 -14.95 -11.86
C GLY A 184 -10.72 -15.22 -11.08
N GLU A 185 -10.78 -16.36 -10.42
CA GLU A 185 -11.97 -16.87 -9.73
C GLU A 185 -11.94 -16.67 -8.20
N LEU A 186 -10.84 -16.15 -7.63
CA LEU A 186 -10.69 -16.04 -6.17
C LEU A 186 -11.72 -15.12 -5.50
N HIS A 187 -12.33 -14.22 -6.25
CA HIS A 187 -13.40 -13.36 -5.73
C HIS A 187 -14.64 -14.11 -5.23
N ASN A 188 -14.88 -15.32 -5.74
CA ASN A 188 -15.97 -16.20 -5.31
C ASN A 188 -15.72 -16.82 -3.94
N HIS A 189 -14.48 -16.78 -3.45
CA HIS A 189 -14.06 -17.40 -2.19
C HIS A 189 -13.88 -16.39 -1.05
N LEU A 190 -14.14 -15.10 -1.29
CA LEU A 190 -14.14 -14.09 -0.23
C LEU A 190 -15.26 -14.35 0.77
N LYS A 191 -15.01 -14.03 2.04
CA LYS A 191 -16.03 -14.13 3.09
C LYS A 191 -17.26 -13.30 2.72
N PRO A 192 -18.50 -13.85 2.90
CA PRO A 192 -19.72 -13.08 2.70
C PRO A 192 -19.70 -11.81 3.55
N ARG A 193 -19.90 -10.69 2.91
CA ARG A 193 -19.85 -9.40 3.58
C ARG A 193 -21.27 -8.90 3.89
N GLN A 194 -21.56 -8.67 5.13
CA GLN A 194 -22.71 -7.84 5.49
C GLN A 194 -22.34 -6.39 5.12
N LYS A 195 -22.99 -5.87 4.08
CA LYS A 195 -22.91 -4.45 3.79
C LYS A 195 -23.63 -3.74 4.92
N GLY A 196 -22.89 -3.21 5.88
CA GLY A 196 -23.45 -2.32 6.87
C GLY A 196 -24.12 -1.16 6.14
N GLN A 197 -25.41 -0.99 6.33
CA GLN A 197 -26.11 0.19 5.86
C GLN A 197 -25.56 1.35 6.67
N GLN A 198 -25.06 2.39 6.01
CA GLN A 198 -24.68 3.61 6.72
C GLN A 198 -25.96 4.14 7.39
N THR A 199 -25.90 4.33 8.69
CA THR A 199 -27.02 4.87 9.45
C THR A 199 -27.27 6.30 8.97
N ALA A 200 -28.43 6.53 8.37
CA ALA A 200 -28.91 7.87 8.08
C ALA A 200 -29.66 8.40 9.29
N LEU A 201 -29.64 9.72 9.48
CA LEU A 201 -30.48 10.37 10.48
C LEU A 201 -31.95 10.12 10.15
N ALA A 202 -32.68 9.62 11.11
CA ALA A 202 -34.13 9.56 10.99
C ALA A 202 -34.73 10.97 11.03
N ALA A 203 -35.91 11.18 10.41
CA ALA A 203 -36.56 12.48 10.40
C ALA A 203 -36.82 13.04 11.82
N ALA A 204 -37.11 12.17 12.78
CA ALA A 204 -37.30 12.52 14.20
C ALA A 204 -35.98 13.03 14.87
N GLU A 205 -34.80 12.69 14.37
CA GLU A 205 -33.53 13.10 14.95
C GLU A 205 -33.04 14.44 14.37
N LEU A 206 -33.60 14.88 13.23
CA LEU A 206 -33.20 16.14 12.59
C LEU A 206 -33.28 17.37 13.48
N PRO A 207 -34.34 17.59 14.29
CA PRO A 207 -34.41 18.76 15.17
C PRO A 207 -33.27 18.80 16.19
N ALA A 208 -32.96 17.67 16.82
CA ALA A 208 -31.88 17.57 17.78
C ALA A 208 -30.52 17.80 17.13
N PHE A 209 -30.32 17.24 15.93
CA PHE A 209 -29.08 17.47 15.15
C PHE A 209 -28.93 18.95 14.77
N LEU A 210 -29.98 19.60 14.28
CA LEU A 210 -29.94 21.02 13.91
C LEU A 210 -29.67 21.90 15.13
N HIS A 211 -30.27 21.59 16.26
CA HIS A 211 -30.01 22.30 17.52
C HIS A 211 -28.53 22.14 17.95
N ALA A 212 -28.00 20.92 17.90
CA ALA A 212 -26.61 20.66 18.22
C ALA A 212 -25.65 21.40 17.24
N LEU A 213 -26.00 21.52 15.95
CA LEU A 213 -25.26 22.27 14.99
C LEU A 213 -25.23 23.78 15.29
N GLU A 214 -26.38 24.36 15.66
CA GLU A 214 -26.50 25.79 16.00
C GLU A 214 -25.74 26.14 17.29
N THR A 215 -25.75 25.24 18.27
CA THR A 215 -25.03 25.41 19.55
C THR A 215 -23.58 24.94 19.53
N TYR A 216 -23.07 24.47 18.38
CA TYR A 216 -21.69 24.02 18.26
C TYR A 216 -20.70 25.15 18.53
N SER A 217 -19.89 24.97 19.58
CA SER A 217 -18.94 25.98 20.09
C SER A 217 -17.55 25.92 19.42
N GLY A 218 -17.35 25.02 18.45
CA GLY A 218 -16.08 24.88 17.71
C GLY A 218 -15.93 25.92 16.61
N ASP A 219 -15.07 25.61 15.62
CA ASP A 219 -14.78 26.52 14.52
C ASP A 219 -16.04 26.94 13.74
N PRO A 220 -16.31 28.27 13.64
CA PRO A 220 -17.49 28.79 12.95
C PRO A 220 -17.56 28.39 11.47
N ALA A 221 -16.42 28.29 10.77
CA ALA A 221 -16.40 27.90 9.36
C ALA A 221 -16.85 26.44 9.18
N THR A 222 -16.50 25.57 10.13
CA THR A 222 -16.98 24.18 10.14
C THR A 222 -18.48 24.11 10.36
N ARG A 223 -19.04 24.88 11.31
CA ARG A 223 -20.47 24.94 11.59
C ARG A 223 -21.25 25.43 10.37
N LEU A 224 -20.84 26.56 9.79
CA LEU A 224 -21.50 27.15 8.63
C LEU A 224 -21.36 26.30 7.37
N GLY A 225 -20.21 25.64 7.19
CA GLY A 225 -19.99 24.68 6.10
C GLY A 225 -20.92 23.46 6.19
N LEU A 226 -21.14 22.92 7.39
CA LEU A 226 -22.14 21.85 7.62
C LEU A 226 -23.56 22.32 7.37
N ARG A 227 -23.91 23.54 7.78
CA ARG A 227 -25.21 24.13 7.48
C ARG A 227 -25.43 24.29 5.98
N LEU A 228 -24.41 24.77 5.25
CA LEU A 228 -24.47 24.87 3.79
C LEU A 228 -24.64 23.49 3.12
N LEU A 229 -23.95 22.45 3.61
CA LEU A 229 -24.13 21.07 3.13
C LEU A 229 -25.57 20.60 3.24
N ILE A 230 -26.25 20.86 4.37
CA ILE A 230 -27.64 20.47 4.58
C ILE A 230 -28.57 21.23 3.63
N LEU A 231 -28.36 22.53 3.47
CA LEU A 231 -29.21 23.40 2.66
C LEU A 231 -29.06 23.13 1.16
N THR A 232 -27.89 22.63 0.70
CA THR A 232 -27.60 22.42 -0.71
C THR A 232 -27.59 20.95 -1.12
N LEU A 233 -27.52 20.02 -0.16
CA LEU A 233 -27.31 18.58 -0.38
C LEU A 233 -26.08 18.28 -1.26
N ALA A 234 -25.12 19.20 -1.30
CA ALA A 234 -23.87 19.03 -2.03
C ALA A 234 -22.95 18.01 -1.34
N ARG A 235 -21.93 17.52 -2.05
CA ARG A 235 -20.94 16.64 -1.41
C ARG A 235 -20.01 17.43 -0.50
N THR A 236 -19.54 16.79 0.57
CA THR A 236 -18.59 17.41 1.53
C THR A 236 -17.35 17.97 0.87
N SER A 237 -16.83 17.30 -0.18
CA SER A 237 -15.69 17.81 -0.96
C SER A 237 -16.04 19.04 -1.79
N GLU A 238 -17.26 19.13 -2.31
CA GLU A 238 -17.70 20.26 -3.11
C GLU A 238 -17.76 21.52 -2.28
N VAL A 239 -18.36 21.45 -1.06
CA VAL A 239 -18.40 22.58 -0.14
C VAL A 239 -17.03 22.94 0.39
N ARG A 240 -16.24 21.96 0.86
CA ARG A 240 -14.93 22.22 1.49
C ARG A 240 -13.90 22.80 0.53
N GLU A 241 -14.01 22.50 -0.76
CA GLU A 241 -13.08 22.94 -1.80
C GLU A 241 -13.67 24.06 -2.66
N SER A 242 -14.86 24.62 -2.27
CA SER A 242 -15.50 25.71 -3.00
C SER A 242 -14.68 27.00 -2.92
N LYS A 243 -14.78 27.79 -3.96
CA LYS A 243 -14.19 29.14 -4.05
C LYS A 243 -15.29 30.19 -4.09
N TRP A 244 -15.05 31.34 -3.50
CA TRP A 244 -16.04 32.42 -3.48
C TRP A 244 -16.53 32.84 -4.87
N ALA A 245 -15.67 32.76 -5.88
CA ALA A 245 -16.01 33.08 -7.28
C ALA A 245 -17.03 32.12 -7.91
N GLU A 246 -17.33 30.97 -7.27
CA GLU A 246 -18.33 30.03 -7.76
C GLU A 246 -19.77 30.37 -7.36
N PHE A 247 -19.94 31.31 -6.41
CA PHE A 247 -21.22 31.70 -5.86
C PHE A 247 -21.73 33.01 -6.49
N ASP A 248 -22.72 32.91 -7.35
CA ASP A 248 -23.47 34.05 -7.82
C ASP A 248 -24.58 34.37 -6.83
N ARG A 249 -24.37 35.39 -5.98
CA ARG A 249 -25.31 35.79 -4.93
C ARG A 249 -26.51 36.55 -5.48
N VAL A 250 -26.38 37.16 -6.67
CA VAL A 250 -27.47 37.92 -7.32
C VAL A 250 -28.44 36.96 -7.96
N GLU A 251 -27.93 36.02 -8.73
CA GLU A 251 -28.75 34.97 -9.36
C GLU A 251 -29.14 33.84 -8.38
N GLY A 252 -28.55 33.79 -7.19
CA GLY A 252 -28.80 32.76 -6.20
C GLY A 252 -28.35 31.37 -6.67
N VAL A 253 -27.19 31.26 -7.32
CA VAL A 253 -26.69 30.02 -7.90
C VAL A 253 -25.24 29.79 -7.50
N TRP A 254 -24.93 28.57 -7.07
CA TRP A 254 -23.58 28.08 -6.91
C TRP A 254 -23.21 27.17 -8.10
N THR A 255 -22.18 27.53 -8.84
CA THR A 255 -21.68 26.81 -9.99
C THR A 255 -20.42 26.04 -9.65
N VAL A 256 -20.53 24.72 -9.45
CA VAL A 256 -19.37 23.84 -9.20
C VAL A 256 -18.71 23.49 -10.53
N PRO A 257 -17.44 23.85 -10.77
CA PRO A 257 -16.75 23.55 -12.03
C PRO A 257 -16.64 22.05 -12.31
N GLY A 258 -16.80 21.67 -13.57
CA GLY A 258 -16.73 20.26 -14.00
C GLY A 258 -15.43 19.55 -13.64
N GLU A 259 -14.32 20.28 -13.50
CA GLU A 259 -13.02 19.75 -13.09
C GLU A 259 -13.05 19.09 -11.70
N ARG A 260 -13.90 19.60 -10.79
CA ARG A 260 -14.11 19.06 -9.44
C ARG A 260 -15.20 17.99 -9.37
N MET A 261 -15.94 17.81 -10.48
CA MET A 261 -17.05 16.86 -10.54
C MET A 261 -16.59 15.49 -11.05
N LYS A 262 -17.12 14.40 -10.45
CA LYS A 262 -16.82 13.03 -10.86
C LYS A 262 -17.15 12.74 -12.33
N ASN A 263 -18.20 13.37 -12.84
CA ASN A 263 -18.67 13.24 -14.24
C ASN A 263 -18.06 14.27 -15.19
N ARG A 264 -17.17 15.15 -14.69
CA ARG A 264 -16.52 16.24 -15.44
C ARG A 264 -17.50 17.21 -16.09
N ARG A 265 -18.73 17.31 -15.57
CA ARG A 265 -19.73 18.27 -16.00
C ARG A 265 -19.96 19.29 -14.92
N GLU A 266 -20.14 20.55 -15.30
CA GLU A 266 -20.56 21.62 -14.41
C GLU A 266 -21.83 21.24 -13.66
N HIS A 267 -21.91 21.60 -12.37
CA HIS A 267 -23.09 21.35 -11.55
C HIS A 267 -23.56 22.68 -10.97
N ARG A 268 -24.79 23.06 -11.31
CA ARG A 268 -25.44 24.29 -10.82
C ARG A 268 -26.37 23.91 -9.67
N VAL A 269 -26.13 24.54 -8.51
CA VAL A 269 -26.90 24.33 -7.30
C VAL A 269 -27.67 25.61 -7.00
N PRO A 270 -29.00 25.61 -7.02
CA PRO A 270 -29.79 26.76 -6.60
C PRO A 270 -29.62 27.02 -5.12
N LEU A 271 -29.47 28.28 -4.73
CA LEU A 271 -29.27 28.68 -3.35
C LEU A 271 -30.57 29.27 -2.77
N SER A 272 -31.05 28.67 -1.69
CA SER A 272 -32.15 29.20 -0.91
C SER A 272 -31.73 30.49 -0.17
N GLN A 273 -32.68 31.25 0.31
CA GLN A 273 -32.44 32.46 1.15
C GLN A 273 -31.57 32.11 2.38
N GLN A 274 -31.83 30.93 2.99
CA GLN A 274 -31.06 30.45 4.13
C GLN A 274 -29.61 30.09 3.72
N ALA A 275 -29.40 29.54 2.53
CA ALA A 275 -28.06 29.25 2.02
C ALA A 275 -27.30 30.54 1.73
N LEU A 276 -27.94 31.55 1.13
CA LEU A 276 -27.36 32.88 0.91
C LEU A 276 -26.97 33.55 2.23
N ALA A 277 -27.84 33.57 3.24
CA ALA A 277 -27.53 34.09 4.56
C ALA A 277 -26.34 33.33 5.21
N THR A 278 -26.30 32.01 5.08
CA THR A 278 -25.18 31.20 5.57
C THR A 278 -23.86 31.55 4.87
N LEU A 279 -23.89 31.82 3.56
CA LEU A 279 -22.70 32.26 2.80
C LEU A 279 -22.23 33.66 3.22
N GLU A 280 -23.16 34.57 3.56
CA GLU A 280 -22.79 35.89 4.09
C GLU A 280 -22.07 35.80 5.43
N GLU A 281 -22.58 34.94 6.33
CA GLU A 281 -21.92 34.67 7.62
C GLU A 281 -20.54 34.01 7.40
N LEU A 282 -20.47 33.02 6.52
CA LEU A 282 -19.26 32.31 6.21
C LEU A 282 -18.18 33.23 5.59
N HIS A 283 -18.62 34.20 4.78
CA HIS A 283 -17.71 35.17 4.17
C HIS A 283 -17.04 36.08 5.20
N LYS A 284 -17.71 36.40 6.31
CA LYS A 284 -17.14 37.19 7.41
C LYS A 284 -16.03 36.47 8.17
N VAL A 285 -15.99 35.12 8.13
CA VAL A 285 -15.03 34.29 8.87
C VAL A 285 -13.93 33.73 7.99
N SER A 286 -14.15 33.60 6.67
CA SER A 286 -13.22 32.91 5.75
C SER A 286 -13.07 33.60 4.39
N GLY A 287 -13.63 34.78 4.23
CA GLY A 287 -13.57 35.61 2.99
C GLY A 287 -12.29 36.41 2.84
#